data_1edab792da7d29be12c26f5a6a6e6dcd
#
_entry.id   1edab792da7d29be12c26f5a6a6e6dcd
#
_cell.length_a   1.000
_cell.length_b   1.000
_cell.length_c   1.000
_cell.angle_alpha   90.00
_cell.angle_beta   90.00
_cell.angle_gamma   90.00
#
_symmetry.space_group_name_H-M   'P 1'
#
loop_
_entity.id
_entity.type
_entity.pdbx_description
1 polymer ?
#
loop_
_entity_poly.entity_id
_entity_poly.type
_entity_poly.pdbx_seq_one_letter_code
_entity_poly.pdbx_strand_id
1 'polypeptide(L)'
;MYKARRDGVAQSRASTKADPYAQAQSATGADGAGTIAWRAALYRQVLPLMLAIFCVYLARERFSRLDTNAVWDTNAVWAALRDVSAGQWLAALIATGTSFWALGHYDVLMHRALRTGTPARAAAWAGMAAIAISQTVGVGLVTGSLVRWRLSPGLSLGQATKLTLAVTVSFLTGWVIVTAVAIRSLLPIGAPYASMLHVVATLVLVVTGVGVGLCLWQPAARIFGTALRWPPVLLVGRILGLTTIDTVAAGLALYFLLPAGYAPALAHFLPAFLLALGAGLILGTPGGIGPFELILMAMLPDLPAEPMIAAILSYRTLYFALPASVAGLLLAFGIADAPSGAAIADTFFPDLTQASRAEVQLYRQGGYDLLRDPLRADGWLTGRAGQILVALFDPIGGTRGAGPLLPALSRAAKAEGRLAALYKISARSAVQSREAGWCVRPIAVEYWLTPAGFTPAGPSRATLRRKLRHAAAAGITVTAHAPGTIDDLPWASVARIADHWAARRSGALGFSMGRFEPTYLAGQRLYLAWMGGQLVGFASFHQGQREWTLDLMRQLDGVPDGTMHSLIVRAIEDAAAASVKRLSLAAGPLPGWGVARLERFRFWRKHSLS
;
A
#
# COMPACT_ATOMS: atom_id res chain seq x y z
N MET A 1 -50.55 -19.82 -50.63
CA MET A 1 -50.00 -20.93 -51.42
C MET A 1 -48.48 -20.74 -51.45
N TYR A 2 -47.64 -21.51 -50.86
CA TYR A 2 -47.45 -22.92 -50.79
C TYR A 2 -46.59 -23.27 -49.53
N LYS A 3 -46.86 -24.38 -48.97
CA LYS A 3 -46.39 -25.09 -47.76
C LYS A 3 -44.92 -25.51 -47.79
N ALA A 4 -44.30 -25.42 -46.63
CA ALA A 4 -43.39 -26.36 -45.94
C ALA A 4 -42.41 -27.24 -46.76
N ARG A 5 -41.14 -27.24 -46.28
CA ARG A 5 -40.42 -28.47 -45.90
C ARG A 5 -39.37 -28.16 -44.85
N ARG A 6 -39.48 -28.84 -43.72
CA ARG A 6 -38.42 -29.12 -42.73
C ARG A 6 -37.48 -30.16 -43.32
N ASP A 7 -36.20 -30.03 -43.02
CA ASP A 7 -35.30 -31.12 -42.66
C ASP A 7 -33.92 -30.52 -42.35
N GLY A 8 -33.49 -30.55 -41.14
CA GLY A 8 -32.44 -31.40 -40.61
C GLY A 8 -31.01 -30.95 -40.98
N VAL A 9 -30.43 -29.97 -40.26
CA VAL A 9 -28.97 -29.87 -40.18
C VAL A 9 -28.56 -29.94 -38.71
N ALA A 10 -27.76 -30.94 -38.42
CA ALA A 10 -27.23 -31.30 -37.10
C ALA A 10 -26.49 -30.13 -36.48
N GLN A 11 -26.82 -29.82 -35.22
CA GLN A 11 -26.04 -28.96 -34.35
C GLN A 11 -24.73 -29.67 -33.99
N SER A 12 -23.63 -29.24 -34.61
CA SER A 12 -22.28 -29.47 -34.07
C SER A 12 -22.09 -28.61 -32.82
N ARG A 13 -22.21 -29.21 -31.66
CA ARG A 13 -21.83 -28.62 -30.40
C ARG A 13 -20.30 -28.40 -30.38
N ALA A 14 -19.87 -27.17 -30.64
CA ALA A 14 -18.53 -26.74 -30.31
C ALA A 14 -18.42 -26.69 -28.77
N SER A 15 -17.73 -27.67 -28.21
CA SER A 15 -17.30 -27.71 -26.80
C SER A 15 -16.36 -26.54 -26.55
N THR A 16 -16.87 -25.48 -25.96
CA THR A 16 -16.05 -24.44 -25.36
C THR A 16 -15.36 -25.05 -24.14
N LYS A 17 -14.10 -25.43 -24.30
CA LYS A 17 -13.26 -25.80 -23.14
C LYS A 17 -13.18 -24.60 -22.21
N ALA A 18 -13.83 -24.73 -21.04
CA ALA A 18 -13.75 -23.76 -19.96
C ALA A 18 -12.29 -23.65 -19.47
N ASP A 19 -11.90 -22.45 -19.16
CA ASP A 19 -10.59 -22.09 -18.61
C ASP A 19 -10.31 -22.90 -17.34
N PRO A 20 -9.22 -23.70 -17.26
CA PRO A 20 -8.90 -24.53 -16.08
C PRO A 20 -8.67 -23.69 -14.82
N TYR A 21 -8.42 -22.39 -14.93
CA TYR A 21 -8.26 -21.49 -13.78
C TYR A 21 -9.59 -21.07 -13.14
N ALA A 22 -10.72 -21.12 -13.87
CA ALA A 22 -12.04 -20.85 -13.30
C ALA A 22 -12.60 -22.05 -12.55
N GLN A 23 -12.21 -23.29 -12.90
CA GLN A 23 -12.67 -24.51 -12.23
C GLN A 23 -11.93 -24.83 -10.93
N ALA A 24 -10.68 -24.41 -10.76
CA ALA A 24 -9.94 -24.62 -9.51
C ALA A 24 -10.44 -23.76 -8.33
N GLN A 25 -11.21 -22.72 -8.58
CA GLN A 25 -11.82 -21.88 -7.53
C GLN A 25 -13.26 -22.25 -7.18
N SER A 26 -13.93 -23.10 -7.97
CA SER A 26 -15.34 -23.50 -7.75
C SER A 26 -15.53 -24.88 -7.12
N ALA A 27 -14.47 -25.67 -6.96
CA ALA A 27 -14.57 -27.05 -6.48
C ALA A 27 -14.32 -27.24 -4.97
N THR A 28 -14.16 -26.16 -4.18
CA THR A 28 -14.08 -26.26 -2.73
C THR A 28 -15.30 -25.59 -2.08
N GLY A 29 -16.35 -26.37 -1.86
CA GLY A 29 -17.26 -26.17 -0.73
C GLY A 29 -18.56 -25.43 -0.97
N ALA A 30 -19.48 -25.97 -1.73
CA ALA A 30 -20.85 -25.45 -1.78
C ALA A 30 -21.73 -25.91 -0.58
N ASP A 31 -21.38 -26.97 0.13
CA ASP A 31 -22.23 -27.53 1.18
C ASP A 31 -21.86 -27.18 2.63
N GLY A 32 -20.74 -26.47 2.83
CA GLY A 32 -20.33 -25.96 4.16
C GLY A 32 -20.63 -24.47 4.37
N ALA A 33 -20.95 -23.72 3.33
CA ALA A 33 -21.02 -22.26 3.38
C ALA A 33 -22.23 -21.72 4.15
N GLY A 34 -23.36 -22.40 4.13
CA GLY A 34 -24.58 -21.96 4.81
C GLY A 34 -24.50 -21.99 6.33
N THR A 35 -23.93 -23.04 6.90
CA THR A 35 -23.82 -23.21 8.36
C THR A 35 -22.67 -22.40 8.99
N ILE A 36 -21.67 -22.03 8.21
CA ILE A 36 -20.56 -21.17 8.65
C ILE A 36 -20.96 -19.69 8.58
N ALA A 37 -21.78 -19.31 7.60
CA ALA A 37 -22.18 -17.92 7.39
C ALA A 37 -23.09 -17.38 8.53
N TRP A 38 -24.06 -18.15 9.01
CA TRP A 38 -24.93 -17.71 10.13
C TRP A 38 -24.19 -17.68 11.47
N ARG A 39 -23.26 -18.64 11.71
CA ARG A 39 -22.40 -18.62 12.89
C ARG A 39 -21.44 -17.43 12.86
N ALA A 40 -20.85 -17.14 11.72
CA ALA A 40 -20.03 -15.93 11.53
C ALA A 40 -20.85 -14.65 11.71
N ALA A 41 -22.12 -14.59 11.26
CA ALA A 41 -23.02 -13.47 11.47
C ALA A 41 -23.42 -13.35 12.96
N LEU A 42 -23.68 -14.45 13.65
CA LEU A 42 -24.02 -14.47 15.08
C LEU A 42 -22.83 -14.01 15.93
N TYR A 43 -21.61 -14.54 15.68
CA TYR A 43 -20.41 -14.06 16.36
C TYR A 43 -20.08 -12.61 16.05
N ARG A 44 -20.43 -12.15 14.85
CA ARG A 44 -20.26 -10.76 14.43
C ARG A 44 -21.17 -9.78 15.18
N GLN A 45 -22.32 -10.24 15.71
CA GLN A 45 -23.25 -9.41 16.49
C GLN A 45 -23.11 -9.62 18.00
N VAL A 46 -23.00 -10.87 18.46
CA VAL A 46 -22.98 -11.20 19.90
C VAL A 46 -21.65 -10.81 20.55
N LEU A 47 -20.52 -11.05 19.91
CA LEU A 47 -19.20 -10.76 20.49
C LEU A 47 -18.97 -9.27 20.75
N PRO A 48 -19.30 -8.34 19.83
CA PRO A 48 -19.21 -6.90 20.09
C PRO A 48 -20.19 -6.41 21.16
N LEU A 49 -21.41 -6.97 21.21
CA LEU A 49 -22.40 -6.63 22.23
C LEU A 49 -21.92 -7.09 23.62
N MET A 50 -21.41 -8.30 23.74
CA MET A 50 -20.80 -8.78 24.99
C MET A 50 -19.59 -7.93 25.38
N LEU A 51 -18.77 -7.52 24.41
CA LEU A 51 -17.65 -6.62 24.64
C LEU A 51 -18.13 -5.26 25.13
N ALA A 52 -19.16 -4.68 24.52
CA ALA A 52 -19.75 -3.40 24.96
C ALA A 52 -20.33 -3.50 26.39
N ILE A 53 -21.04 -4.57 26.71
CA ILE A 53 -21.55 -4.84 28.07
C ILE A 53 -20.39 -5.02 29.06
N PHE A 54 -19.36 -5.79 28.67
CA PHE A 54 -18.17 -5.97 29.48
C PHE A 54 -17.41 -4.66 29.71
N CYS A 55 -17.37 -3.77 28.71
CA CYS A 55 -16.79 -2.43 28.80
C CYS A 55 -17.53 -1.56 29.82
N VAL A 56 -18.86 -1.55 29.76
CA VAL A 56 -19.70 -0.83 30.75
C VAL A 56 -19.50 -1.41 32.14
N TYR A 57 -19.40 -2.72 32.26
CA TYR A 57 -19.14 -3.39 33.53
C TYR A 57 -17.74 -3.02 34.10
N LEU A 58 -16.67 -3.08 33.29
CA LEU A 58 -15.32 -2.69 33.71
C LEU A 58 -15.22 -1.22 34.06
N ALA A 59 -15.85 -0.35 33.28
CA ALA A 59 -15.93 1.08 33.60
C ALA A 59 -16.59 1.28 34.96
N ARG A 60 -17.75 0.66 35.20
CA ARG A 60 -18.48 0.72 36.47
C ARG A 60 -17.63 0.19 37.63
N GLU A 61 -16.96 -0.96 37.48
CA GLU A 61 -16.13 -1.56 38.51
C GLU A 61 -14.89 -0.70 38.84
N ARG A 62 -14.30 -0.05 37.82
CA ARG A 62 -13.16 0.85 38.04
C ARG A 62 -13.54 2.17 38.68
N PHE A 63 -14.68 2.75 38.29
CA PHE A 63 -15.21 3.95 38.97
C PHE A 63 -15.60 3.67 40.42
N SER A 64 -16.08 2.46 40.75
CA SER A 64 -16.38 2.07 42.14
C SER A 64 -15.16 1.79 43.00
N ARG A 65 -14.00 1.51 42.40
CA ARG A 65 -12.73 1.26 43.13
C ARG A 65 -11.87 2.52 43.36
N LEU A 66 -12.25 3.66 42.75
CA LEU A 66 -11.69 4.95 43.14
C LEU A 66 -12.29 5.28 44.51
N ASP A 67 -11.61 4.89 45.55
CA ASP A 67 -11.97 5.28 46.91
C ASP A 67 -11.66 6.78 47.08
N THR A 68 -12.62 7.58 46.63
CA THR A 68 -12.55 9.06 46.60
C THR A 68 -12.59 9.66 47.99
N ASN A 69 -12.84 8.84 49.01
CA ASN A 69 -13.00 9.32 50.39
C ASN A 69 -11.70 9.37 51.20
N ALA A 70 -10.58 8.81 50.69
CA ALA A 70 -9.41 8.62 51.53
C ALA A 70 -8.32 9.71 51.42
N VAL A 71 -8.33 10.58 50.37
CA VAL A 71 -7.18 11.46 50.10
C VAL A 71 -7.58 12.90 49.68
N TRP A 72 -8.85 13.18 49.26
CA TRP A 72 -9.22 14.53 48.80
C TRP A 72 -10.57 15.00 49.35
N ASP A 73 -10.67 16.30 49.54
CA ASP A 73 -11.94 16.92 49.89
C ASP A 73 -12.88 16.85 48.68
N THR A 74 -13.82 15.91 48.71
CA THR A 74 -14.86 15.74 47.64
C THR A 74 -15.67 17.00 47.41
N ASN A 75 -15.90 17.83 48.44
CA ASN A 75 -16.62 19.09 48.34
C ASN A 75 -15.81 20.12 47.54
N ALA A 76 -14.50 20.17 47.72
CA ALA A 76 -13.59 21.03 46.97
C ALA A 76 -13.56 20.61 45.48
N VAL A 77 -13.52 19.29 45.17
CA VAL A 77 -13.63 18.80 43.79
C VAL A 77 -14.97 19.18 43.16
N TRP A 78 -16.09 19.03 43.89
CA TRP A 78 -17.40 19.44 43.37
C TRP A 78 -17.51 20.96 43.18
N ALA A 79 -16.93 21.78 44.06
CA ALA A 79 -16.85 23.22 43.87
C ALA A 79 -16.05 23.57 42.61
N ALA A 80 -14.87 22.98 42.43
CA ALA A 80 -14.02 23.17 41.24
C ALA A 80 -14.75 22.76 39.93
N LEU A 81 -15.56 21.70 39.95
CA LEU A 81 -16.37 21.30 38.78
C LEU A 81 -17.44 22.33 38.41
N ARG A 82 -18.04 22.98 39.43
CA ARG A 82 -19.06 24.04 39.22
C ARG A 82 -18.45 25.34 38.70
N ASP A 83 -17.18 25.59 38.97
CA ASP A 83 -16.46 26.78 38.53
C ASP A 83 -16.08 26.73 37.02
N VAL A 84 -16.22 25.56 36.38
CA VAL A 84 -16.02 25.44 34.93
C VAL A 84 -17.19 26.03 34.19
N SER A 85 -17.00 27.14 33.49
CA SER A 85 -18.03 27.86 32.76
C SER A 85 -18.57 27.08 31.56
N ALA A 86 -19.77 27.39 31.13
CA ALA A 86 -20.38 26.79 29.92
C ALA A 86 -19.54 27.06 28.67
N GLY A 87 -18.84 28.20 28.58
CA GLY A 87 -17.92 28.51 27.49
C GLY A 87 -16.71 27.57 27.46
N GLN A 88 -16.16 27.23 28.62
CA GLN A 88 -15.06 26.26 28.75
C GLN A 88 -15.49 24.84 28.33
N TRP A 89 -16.68 24.40 28.73
CA TRP A 89 -17.28 23.13 28.29
C TRP A 89 -17.47 23.09 26.79
N LEU A 90 -17.95 24.17 26.17
CA LEU A 90 -18.11 24.26 24.72
C LEU A 90 -16.77 24.23 24.01
N ALA A 91 -15.76 24.95 24.51
CA ALA A 91 -14.41 24.94 23.95
C ALA A 91 -13.78 23.54 24.03
N ALA A 92 -13.92 22.86 25.17
CA ALA A 92 -13.46 21.49 25.35
C ALA A 92 -14.18 20.48 24.43
N LEU A 93 -15.49 20.66 24.21
CA LEU A 93 -16.28 19.85 23.27
C LEU A 93 -15.82 20.04 21.83
N ILE A 94 -15.56 21.28 21.40
CA ILE A 94 -15.01 21.59 20.07
C ILE A 94 -13.62 20.98 19.90
N ALA A 95 -12.77 21.08 20.92
CA ALA A 95 -11.45 20.48 20.92
C ALA A 95 -11.53 18.94 20.83
N THR A 96 -12.42 18.30 21.60
CA THR A 96 -12.70 16.86 21.52
C THR A 96 -13.18 16.47 20.11
N GLY A 97 -14.11 17.20 19.53
CA GLY A 97 -14.59 16.97 18.18
C GLY A 97 -13.49 17.11 17.13
N THR A 98 -12.57 18.07 17.29
CA THR A 98 -11.41 18.28 16.41
C THR A 98 -10.44 17.10 16.50
N SER A 99 -10.16 16.59 17.70
CA SER A 99 -9.32 15.41 17.90
C SER A 99 -9.94 14.19 17.21
N PHE A 100 -11.21 13.88 17.46
CA PHE A 100 -11.88 12.74 16.83
C PHE A 100 -12.01 12.89 15.31
N TRP A 101 -12.20 14.11 14.81
CA TRP A 101 -12.13 14.38 13.37
C TRP A 101 -10.74 14.00 12.80
N ALA A 102 -9.66 14.37 13.46
CA ALA A 102 -8.31 14.02 13.04
C ALA A 102 -8.09 12.50 13.07
N LEU A 103 -8.54 11.80 14.12
CA LEU A 103 -8.49 10.34 14.26
C LEU A 103 -9.28 9.64 13.15
N GLY A 104 -10.48 10.13 12.80
CA GLY A 104 -11.24 9.60 11.67
C GLY A 104 -10.50 9.73 10.33
N HIS A 105 -9.89 10.90 10.08
CA HIS A 105 -9.10 11.12 8.86
C HIS A 105 -7.80 10.31 8.85
N TYR A 106 -7.23 10.04 10.02
CA TYR A 106 -6.10 9.14 10.19
C TYR A 106 -6.44 7.72 9.72
N ASP A 107 -7.58 7.20 10.14
CA ASP A 107 -8.06 5.88 9.73
C ASP A 107 -8.33 5.81 8.22
N VAL A 108 -8.94 6.85 7.63
CA VAL A 108 -9.10 6.98 6.17
C VAL A 108 -7.75 6.91 5.45
N LEU A 109 -6.74 7.56 5.99
CA LEU A 109 -5.39 7.56 5.42
C LEU A 109 -4.77 6.16 5.45
N MET A 110 -4.93 5.43 6.56
CA MET A 110 -4.44 4.06 6.73
C MET A 110 -5.20 3.06 5.85
N HIS A 111 -6.52 3.18 5.72
CA HIS A 111 -7.32 2.38 4.79
C HIS A 111 -6.85 2.55 3.34
N ARG A 112 -6.52 3.79 2.93
CA ARG A 112 -5.96 4.08 1.60
C ARG A 112 -4.55 3.49 1.44
N ALA A 113 -3.69 3.62 2.46
CA ALA A 113 -2.34 3.08 2.42
C ALA A 113 -2.33 1.55 2.32
N LEU A 114 -3.24 0.87 3.02
CA LEU A 114 -3.42 -0.59 3.02
C LEU A 114 -4.39 -1.10 1.93
N ARG A 115 -5.01 -0.20 1.16
CA ARG A 115 -5.92 -0.52 0.03
C ARG A 115 -7.06 -1.46 0.40
N THR A 116 -7.72 -1.18 1.48
CA THR A 116 -8.82 -2.03 1.95
C THR A 116 -10.10 -1.92 1.13
N GLY A 117 -10.20 -0.93 0.23
CA GLY A 117 -11.41 -0.66 -0.55
C GLY A 117 -12.55 0.00 0.22
N THR A 118 -12.41 0.20 1.53
CA THR A 118 -13.44 0.79 2.39
C THR A 118 -13.70 2.26 2.01
N PRO A 119 -14.97 2.69 1.83
CA PRO A 119 -15.31 4.09 1.59
C PRO A 119 -14.81 5.01 2.70
N ALA A 120 -14.34 6.21 2.34
CA ALA A 120 -13.70 7.13 3.29
C ALA A 120 -14.60 7.48 4.49
N ARG A 121 -15.89 7.65 4.26
CA ARG A 121 -16.85 7.96 5.33
C ARG A 121 -16.99 6.79 6.31
N ALA A 122 -17.12 5.57 5.82
CA ALA A 122 -17.19 4.37 6.64
C ALA A 122 -15.89 4.13 7.42
N ALA A 123 -14.73 4.31 6.76
CA ALA A 123 -13.41 4.23 7.40
C ALA A 123 -13.25 5.25 8.53
N ALA A 124 -13.71 6.51 8.34
CA ALA A 124 -13.63 7.55 9.37
C ALA A 124 -14.46 7.18 10.60
N TRP A 125 -15.73 6.81 10.41
CA TRP A 125 -16.60 6.43 11.52
C TRP A 125 -16.13 5.17 12.24
N ALA A 126 -15.70 4.15 11.50
CA ALA A 126 -15.16 2.92 12.08
C ALA A 126 -13.88 3.19 12.89
N GLY A 127 -13.02 4.09 12.40
CA GLY A 127 -11.79 4.50 13.08
C GLY A 127 -12.07 5.27 14.36
N MET A 128 -12.93 6.29 14.31
CA MET A 128 -13.34 7.06 15.50
C MET A 128 -13.94 6.15 16.56
N ALA A 129 -14.87 5.26 16.18
CA ALA A 129 -15.50 4.32 17.09
C ALA A 129 -14.48 3.31 17.67
N ALA A 130 -13.57 2.80 16.85
CA ALA A 130 -12.53 1.87 17.31
C ALA A 130 -11.63 2.52 18.34
N ILE A 131 -11.21 3.76 18.13
CA ILE A 131 -10.34 4.49 19.06
C ILE A 131 -11.10 4.85 20.33
N ALA A 132 -12.33 5.38 20.25
CA ALA A 132 -13.15 5.70 21.42
C ALA A 132 -13.33 4.51 22.36
N ILE A 133 -13.66 3.34 21.83
CA ILE A 133 -13.83 2.12 22.62
C ILE A 133 -12.48 1.62 23.14
N SER A 134 -11.45 1.60 22.29
CA SER A 134 -10.13 1.11 22.69
C SER A 134 -9.49 1.93 23.80
N GLN A 135 -9.63 3.23 23.77
CA GLN A 135 -9.12 4.13 24.82
C GLN A 135 -9.84 3.91 26.15
N THR A 136 -11.14 3.63 26.11
CA THR A 136 -11.95 3.47 27.31
C THR A 136 -11.76 2.10 27.96
N VAL A 137 -11.72 1.04 27.12
CA VAL A 137 -11.68 -0.36 27.59
C VAL A 137 -10.25 -0.83 27.87
N GLY A 138 -9.30 -0.29 27.13
CA GLY A 138 -7.94 -0.83 27.06
C GLY A 138 -7.82 -1.96 26.04
N VAL A 139 -6.66 -2.64 26.03
CA VAL A 139 -6.32 -3.72 25.08
C VAL A 139 -6.58 -3.31 23.61
N GLY A 140 -6.10 -2.12 23.27
CA GLY A 140 -6.44 -1.39 22.03
C GLY A 140 -6.31 -2.18 20.73
N LEU A 141 -5.34 -3.11 20.66
CA LEU A 141 -5.17 -3.96 19.47
C LEU A 141 -6.37 -4.90 19.25
N VAL A 142 -6.89 -5.51 20.31
CA VAL A 142 -8.01 -6.45 20.23
C VAL A 142 -9.31 -5.70 20.00
N THR A 143 -9.63 -4.75 20.89
CA THR A 143 -10.88 -3.98 20.84
C THR A 143 -10.99 -3.16 19.57
N GLY A 144 -9.92 -2.48 19.17
CA GLY A 144 -9.87 -1.70 17.93
C GLY A 144 -10.00 -2.55 16.67
N SER A 145 -9.45 -3.77 16.67
CA SER A 145 -9.60 -4.70 15.54
C SER A 145 -11.03 -5.21 15.41
N LEU A 146 -11.68 -5.56 16.52
CA LEU A 146 -13.06 -6.05 16.53
C LEU A 146 -14.04 -4.98 16.09
N VAL A 147 -13.89 -3.73 16.57
CA VAL A 147 -14.75 -2.62 16.20
C VAL A 147 -14.62 -2.30 14.71
N ARG A 148 -13.38 -2.21 14.17
CA ARG A 148 -13.15 -1.99 12.73
C ARG A 148 -13.72 -3.11 11.88
N TRP A 149 -13.49 -4.36 12.29
CA TRP A 149 -14.06 -5.51 11.60
C TRP A 149 -15.60 -5.46 11.56
N ARG A 150 -16.24 -5.08 12.67
CA ARG A 150 -17.71 -5.00 12.76
C ARG A 150 -18.30 -3.87 11.91
N LEU A 151 -17.65 -2.69 11.93
CA LEU A 151 -18.17 -1.48 11.27
C LEU A 151 -17.71 -1.31 9.82
N SER A 152 -16.79 -2.16 9.33
CA SER A 152 -16.30 -2.11 7.95
C SER A 152 -16.69 -3.38 7.18
N PRO A 153 -17.86 -3.40 6.51
CA PRO A 153 -18.27 -4.55 5.70
C PRO A 153 -17.23 -4.88 4.63
N GLY A 154 -16.91 -6.17 4.48
CA GLY A 154 -15.89 -6.64 3.54
C GLY A 154 -14.47 -6.72 4.08
N LEU A 155 -14.19 -6.19 5.28
CA LEU A 155 -12.90 -6.35 5.93
C LEU A 155 -12.83 -7.71 6.67
N SER A 156 -11.80 -8.52 6.41
CA SER A 156 -11.56 -9.71 7.23
C SER A 156 -10.98 -9.33 8.60
N LEU A 157 -11.13 -10.19 9.62
CA LEU A 157 -10.55 -9.94 10.94
C LEU A 157 -9.02 -9.76 10.87
N GLY A 158 -8.33 -10.55 10.04
CA GLY A 158 -6.89 -10.41 9.84
C GLY A 158 -6.49 -9.08 9.20
N GLN A 159 -7.30 -8.56 8.27
CA GLN A 159 -7.10 -7.23 7.69
C GLN A 159 -7.36 -6.11 8.72
N ALA A 160 -8.41 -6.25 9.53
CA ALA A 160 -8.72 -5.32 10.60
C ALA A 160 -7.61 -5.27 11.66
N THR A 161 -7.02 -6.42 12.02
CA THR A 161 -5.88 -6.50 12.93
C THR A 161 -4.63 -5.85 12.33
N LYS A 162 -4.30 -6.12 11.06
CA LYS A 162 -3.18 -5.46 10.36
C LYS A 162 -3.37 -3.94 10.30
N LEU A 163 -4.58 -3.48 10.03
CA LEU A 163 -4.92 -2.06 10.01
C LEU A 163 -4.74 -1.44 11.40
N THR A 164 -5.29 -2.07 12.45
CA THR A 164 -5.17 -1.58 13.83
C THR A 164 -3.72 -1.53 14.28
N LEU A 165 -2.91 -2.55 13.96
CA LEU A 165 -1.47 -2.55 14.26
C LEU A 165 -0.75 -1.40 13.52
N ALA A 166 -1.05 -1.19 12.24
CA ALA A 166 -0.47 -0.10 11.45
C ALA A 166 -0.84 1.27 12.03
N VAL A 167 -2.10 1.47 12.42
CA VAL A 167 -2.58 2.69 13.11
C VAL A 167 -1.83 2.89 14.42
N THR A 168 -1.75 1.86 15.27
CA THR A 168 -1.09 1.94 16.58
C THR A 168 0.39 2.29 16.46
N VAL A 169 1.14 1.55 15.62
CA VAL A 169 2.59 1.77 15.46
C VAL A 169 2.88 3.15 14.87
N SER A 170 2.14 3.54 13.82
CA SER A 170 2.36 4.85 13.19
C SER A 170 1.92 6.02 14.08
N PHE A 171 0.85 5.85 14.87
CA PHE A 171 0.40 6.84 15.85
C PHE A 171 1.43 7.03 16.98
N LEU A 172 1.92 5.94 17.60
CA LEU A 172 2.94 6.01 18.63
C LEU A 172 4.23 6.66 18.13
N THR A 173 4.64 6.33 16.90
CA THR A 173 5.80 6.98 16.27
C THR A 173 5.54 8.47 16.07
N GLY A 174 4.37 8.85 15.57
CA GLY A 174 3.96 10.24 15.39
C GLY A 174 3.90 11.00 16.72
N TRP A 175 3.30 10.38 17.74
CA TRP A 175 3.22 10.96 19.09
C TRP A 175 4.62 11.21 19.70
N VAL A 176 5.57 10.26 19.58
CA VAL A 176 6.96 10.46 20.06
C VAL A 176 7.60 11.68 19.40
N ILE A 177 7.41 11.84 18.08
CA ILE A 177 7.97 12.97 17.33
C ILE A 177 7.31 14.29 17.75
N VAL A 178 5.98 14.32 17.84
CA VAL A 178 5.22 15.52 18.26
C VAL A 178 5.61 15.93 19.70
N THR A 179 5.74 14.95 20.60
CA THR A 179 6.18 15.18 21.97
C THR A 179 7.60 15.75 22.01
N ALA A 180 8.52 15.20 21.21
CA ALA A 180 9.89 15.71 21.14
C ALA A 180 9.94 17.15 20.58
N VAL A 181 9.13 17.47 19.58
CA VAL A 181 9.00 18.84 19.07
C VAL A 181 8.43 19.76 20.15
N ALA A 182 7.37 19.36 20.86
CA ALA A 182 6.75 20.17 21.90
C ALA A 182 7.72 20.43 23.07
N ILE A 183 8.45 19.42 23.54
CA ILE A 183 9.49 19.58 24.57
C ILE A 183 10.55 20.57 24.10
N ARG A 184 11.07 20.39 22.88
CA ARG A 184 12.19 21.19 22.37
C ARG A 184 11.82 22.65 22.14
N SER A 185 10.56 22.91 21.74
CA SER A 185 10.10 24.27 21.37
C SER A 185 9.32 24.99 22.47
N LEU A 186 8.68 24.29 23.39
CA LEU A 186 7.79 24.89 24.37
C LEU A 186 8.27 24.74 25.81
N LEU A 187 8.89 23.59 26.18
CA LEU A 187 9.23 23.33 27.58
C LEU A 187 10.35 24.28 28.06
N PRO A 188 10.12 25.10 29.10
CA PRO A 188 11.15 25.98 29.65
C PRO A 188 12.28 25.18 30.31
N ILE A 189 13.50 25.74 30.31
CA ILE A 189 14.70 25.10 30.87
C ILE A 189 14.56 24.87 32.38
N GLY A 190 13.81 25.73 33.10
CA GLY A 190 13.56 25.62 34.52
C GLY A 190 12.48 24.62 34.94
N ALA A 191 11.80 23.97 33.99
CA ALA A 191 10.77 22.99 34.29
C ALA A 191 11.36 21.69 34.89
N PRO A 192 10.55 20.90 35.65
CA PRO A 192 11.01 19.63 36.19
C PRO A 192 11.56 18.71 35.09
N TYR A 193 12.72 18.10 35.34
CA TYR A 193 13.40 17.19 34.42
C TYR A 193 13.77 17.78 33.04
N ALA A 194 13.69 19.10 32.84
CA ALA A 194 13.85 19.75 31.55
C ALA A 194 15.14 19.37 30.82
N SER A 195 16.30 19.38 31.52
CA SER A 195 17.60 19.06 30.92
C SER A 195 17.61 17.66 30.28
N MET A 196 17.13 16.66 31.00
CA MET A 196 17.04 15.28 30.55
C MET A 196 16.05 15.16 29.36
N LEU A 197 14.87 15.78 29.49
CA LEU A 197 13.84 15.75 28.45
C LEU A 197 14.30 16.42 27.15
N HIS A 198 15.02 17.53 27.23
CA HIS A 198 15.59 18.20 26.05
C HIS A 198 16.66 17.35 25.35
N VAL A 199 17.49 16.60 26.09
CA VAL A 199 18.48 15.67 25.51
C VAL A 199 17.75 14.54 24.78
N VAL A 200 16.79 13.89 25.44
CA VAL A 200 16.00 12.80 24.84
C VAL A 200 15.23 13.29 23.60
N ALA A 201 14.57 14.45 23.70
CA ALA A 201 13.85 15.04 22.56
C ALA A 201 14.78 15.33 21.38
N THR A 202 15.98 15.87 21.64
CA THR A 202 16.98 16.12 20.59
C THR A 202 17.41 14.81 19.93
N LEU A 203 17.68 13.77 20.70
CA LEU A 203 18.04 12.44 20.16
C LEU A 203 16.92 11.89 19.25
N VAL A 204 15.67 11.95 19.71
CA VAL A 204 14.49 11.52 18.92
C VAL A 204 14.41 12.29 17.60
N LEU A 205 14.59 13.61 17.62
CA LEU A 205 14.53 14.43 16.41
C LEU A 205 15.68 14.14 15.45
N VAL A 206 16.89 13.89 15.96
CA VAL A 206 18.04 13.48 15.13
C VAL A 206 17.78 12.14 14.47
N VAL A 207 17.33 11.13 15.22
CA VAL A 207 16.99 9.80 14.68
C VAL A 207 15.88 9.91 13.64
N THR A 208 14.86 10.75 13.89
CA THR A 208 13.79 11.01 12.93
C THR A 208 14.32 11.66 11.65
N GLY A 209 15.18 12.66 11.77
CA GLY A 209 15.81 13.34 10.63
C GLY A 209 16.65 12.37 9.78
N VAL A 210 17.45 11.51 10.42
CA VAL A 210 18.20 10.45 9.74
C VAL A 210 17.26 9.48 9.06
N GLY A 211 16.18 9.04 9.72
CA GLY A 211 15.17 8.15 9.15
C GLY A 211 14.49 8.74 7.91
N VAL A 212 14.11 10.02 7.95
CA VAL A 212 13.55 10.74 6.78
C VAL A 212 14.59 10.85 5.67
N GLY A 213 15.85 11.16 5.99
CA GLY A 213 16.95 11.19 5.04
C GLY A 213 17.15 9.84 4.35
N LEU A 214 17.12 8.75 5.09
CA LEU A 214 17.19 7.38 4.56
C LEU A 214 15.99 7.05 3.68
N CYS A 215 14.77 7.45 4.06
CA CYS A 215 13.57 7.28 3.21
C CYS A 215 13.69 7.98 1.85
N LEU A 216 14.38 9.13 1.80
CA LEU A 216 14.61 9.87 0.56
C LEU A 216 15.74 9.25 -0.27
N TRP A 217 16.78 8.76 0.39
CA TRP A 217 17.96 8.21 -0.29
C TRP A 217 17.76 6.75 -0.73
N GLN A 218 17.23 5.90 0.15
CA GLN A 218 17.01 4.48 -0.12
C GLN A 218 15.55 4.10 0.11
N PRO A 219 14.71 4.10 -0.94
CA PRO A 219 13.28 3.81 -0.80
C PRO A 219 12.97 2.36 -0.37
N ALA A 220 13.96 1.47 -0.38
CA ALA A 220 13.87 0.11 0.15
C ALA A 220 15.20 -0.30 0.78
N ALA A 221 15.18 -0.78 2.01
CA ALA A 221 16.32 -1.37 2.69
C ALA A 221 16.11 -2.88 2.88
N ARG A 222 17.16 -3.66 2.77
CA ARG A 222 17.14 -5.08 3.15
C ARG A 222 17.62 -5.20 4.60
N ILE A 223 16.71 -5.54 5.49
CA ILE A 223 17.01 -5.77 6.91
C ILE A 223 16.69 -7.24 7.21
N PHE A 224 17.69 -8.00 7.68
CA PHE A 224 17.57 -9.44 7.96
C PHE A 224 16.96 -10.26 6.80
N GLY A 225 17.36 -9.98 5.56
CA GLY A 225 16.89 -10.71 4.37
C GLY A 225 15.50 -10.30 3.86
N THR A 226 14.76 -9.49 4.60
CA THR A 226 13.45 -8.96 4.18
C THR A 226 13.59 -7.57 3.55
N ALA A 227 12.93 -7.36 2.41
CA ALA A 227 12.90 -6.04 1.77
C ALA A 227 11.90 -5.13 2.50
N LEU A 228 12.39 -4.28 3.39
CA LEU A 228 11.59 -3.26 4.04
C LEU A 228 11.42 -2.06 3.09
N ARG A 229 10.20 -1.77 2.71
CA ARG A 229 9.86 -0.58 1.91
C ARG A 229 9.45 0.56 2.84
N TRP A 230 10.17 1.66 2.77
CA TRP A 230 9.85 2.84 3.57
C TRP A 230 8.53 3.49 3.10
N PRO A 231 7.73 4.04 4.03
CA PRO A 231 6.52 4.77 3.65
C PRO A 231 6.85 6.04 2.86
N PRO A 232 5.95 6.51 1.98
CA PRO A 232 6.13 7.79 1.29
C PRO A 232 6.23 8.96 2.28
N VAL A 233 7.16 9.88 2.06
CA VAL A 233 7.38 11.03 2.95
C VAL A 233 6.13 11.91 3.07
N LEU A 234 5.37 12.09 2.00
CA LEU A 234 4.09 12.79 2.03
C LEU A 234 3.04 12.08 2.91
N LEU A 235 3.05 10.75 2.94
CA LEU A 235 2.20 9.98 3.85
C LEU A 235 2.62 10.21 5.31
N VAL A 236 3.93 10.16 5.58
CA VAL A 236 4.49 10.44 6.92
C VAL A 236 4.13 11.86 7.37
N GLY A 237 4.27 12.86 6.50
CA GLY A 237 3.90 14.24 6.81
C GLY A 237 2.42 14.42 7.14
N ARG A 238 1.52 13.72 6.44
CA ARG A 238 0.07 13.72 6.75
C ARG A 238 -0.23 13.03 8.07
N ILE A 239 0.42 11.91 8.35
CA ILE A 239 0.31 11.19 9.63
C ILE A 239 0.74 12.12 10.76
N LEU A 240 1.91 12.75 10.66
CA LEU A 240 2.40 13.70 11.68
C LEU A 240 1.45 14.88 11.85
N GLY A 241 0.93 15.45 10.78
CA GLY A 241 -0.03 16.55 10.84
C GLY A 241 -1.32 16.16 11.57
N LEU A 242 -1.90 14.99 11.25
CA LEU A 242 -3.10 14.49 11.93
C LEU A 242 -2.82 14.12 13.38
N THR A 243 -1.68 13.51 13.69
CA THR A 243 -1.27 13.21 15.07
C THR A 243 -1.08 14.51 15.88
N THR A 244 -0.50 15.55 15.28
CA THR A 244 -0.36 16.86 15.93
C THR A 244 -1.71 17.48 16.24
N ILE A 245 -2.62 17.51 15.25
CA ILE A 245 -3.97 18.06 15.43
C ILE A 245 -4.71 17.30 16.55
N ASP A 246 -4.66 15.97 16.52
CA ASP A 246 -5.29 15.12 17.51
C ASP A 246 -4.74 15.37 18.92
N THR A 247 -3.44 15.24 19.10
CA THR A 247 -2.81 15.33 20.44
C THR A 247 -2.87 16.73 21.03
N VAL A 248 -2.72 17.77 20.21
CA VAL A 248 -2.90 19.16 20.65
C VAL A 248 -4.36 19.43 21.01
N ALA A 249 -5.30 18.98 20.19
CA ALA A 249 -6.72 19.17 20.47
C ALA A 249 -7.17 18.39 21.73
N ALA A 250 -6.65 17.16 21.93
CA ALA A 250 -6.88 16.40 23.16
C ALA A 250 -6.31 17.13 24.40
N GLY A 251 -5.12 17.71 24.28
CA GLY A 251 -4.52 18.53 25.36
C GLY A 251 -5.33 19.80 25.64
N LEU A 252 -5.77 20.49 24.60
CA LEU A 252 -6.63 21.67 24.74
C LEU A 252 -7.97 21.33 25.36
N ALA A 253 -8.56 20.16 25.07
CA ALA A 253 -9.80 19.73 25.71
C ALA A 253 -9.66 19.63 27.23
N LEU A 254 -8.54 19.08 27.74
CA LEU A 254 -8.26 19.09 29.18
C LEU A 254 -7.94 20.50 29.69
N TYR A 255 -7.14 21.27 28.93
CA TYR A 255 -6.74 22.62 29.31
C TYR A 255 -7.95 23.55 29.55
N PHE A 256 -8.93 23.52 28.66
CA PHE A 256 -10.17 24.32 28.80
C PHE A 256 -11.04 23.89 30.00
N LEU A 257 -10.89 22.68 30.50
CA LEU A 257 -11.63 22.18 31.66
C LEU A 257 -10.95 22.50 32.99
N LEU A 258 -9.77 23.14 32.97
CA LEU A 258 -9.17 23.66 34.18
C LEU A 258 -10.01 24.85 34.71
N PRO A 259 -10.34 24.89 36.01
CA PRO A 259 -11.09 26.00 36.59
C PRO A 259 -10.35 27.34 36.40
N ALA A 260 -11.12 28.43 36.34
CA ALA A 260 -10.58 29.77 36.17
C ALA A 260 -9.58 30.11 37.28
N GLY A 261 -8.44 30.65 36.92
CA GLY A 261 -7.34 31.00 37.85
C GLY A 261 -6.29 29.91 38.08
N TYR A 262 -6.55 28.67 37.65
CA TYR A 262 -5.59 27.56 37.82
C TYR A 262 -4.93 27.12 36.51
N ALA A 263 -5.22 27.74 35.36
CA ALA A 263 -4.65 27.36 34.08
C ALA A 263 -3.17 27.77 34.00
N PRO A 264 -2.22 26.82 33.91
CA PRO A 264 -0.80 27.14 33.74
C PRO A 264 -0.53 27.68 32.34
N ALA A 265 0.66 28.24 32.09
CA ALA A 265 1.04 28.62 30.74
C ALA A 265 0.97 27.40 29.81
N LEU A 266 0.38 27.57 28.61
CA LEU A 266 0.20 26.49 27.65
C LEU A 266 1.53 25.83 27.25
N ALA A 267 2.62 26.61 27.28
CA ALA A 267 3.97 26.13 27.00
C ALA A 267 4.49 25.09 28.02
N HIS A 268 4.01 25.13 29.28
CA HIS A 268 4.29 24.09 30.28
C HIS A 268 3.27 22.95 30.21
N PHE A 269 2.00 23.30 30.01
CA PHE A 269 0.91 22.33 30.04
C PHE A 269 1.00 21.31 28.91
N LEU A 270 1.21 21.75 27.67
CA LEU A 270 1.15 20.86 26.51
C LEU A 270 2.21 19.77 26.50
N PRO A 271 3.50 20.05 26.76
CA PRO A 271 4.50 19.00 26.94
C PRO A 271 4.18 18.04 28.10
N ALA A 272 3.69 18.56 29.23
CA ALA A 272 3.28 17.74 30.36
C ALA A 272 2.13 16.80 30.01
N PHE A 273 1.10 17.31 29.32
CA PHE A 273 -0.01 16.51 28.80
C PHE A 273 0.47 15.41 27.84
N LEU A 274 1.34 15.75 26.88
CA LEU A 274 1.85 14.78 25.92
C LEU A 274 2.67 13.66 26.57
N LEU A 275 3.45 13.98 27.59
CA LEU A 275 4.18 12.98 28.39
C LEU A 275 3.22 12.11 29.19
N ALA A 276 2.21 12.70 29.83
CA ALA A 276 1.18 11.98 30.58
C ALA A 276 0.37 11.04 29.68
N LEU A 277 -0.05 11.54 28.50
CA LEU A 277 -0.73 10.74 27.47
C LEU A 277 0.11 9.52 27.06
N GLY A 278 1.41 9.74 26.84
CA GLY A 278 2.33 8.66 26.47
C GLY A 278 2.50 7.62 27.57
N ALA A 279 2.56 8.00 28.82
CA ALA A 279 2.61 7.07 29.94
C ALA A 279 1.35 6.17 29.97
N GLY A 280 0.17 6.74 29.78
CA GLY A 280 -1.08 5.98 29.67
C GLY A 280 -1.10 5.02 28.48
N LEU A 281 -0.61 5.46 27.31
CA LEU A 281 -0.54 4.65 26.09
C LEU A 281 0.45 3.48 26.20
N ILE A 282 1.65 3.72 26.75
CA ILE A 282 2.72 2.72 26.85
C ILE A 282 2.36 1.66 27.91
N LEU A 283 1.82 2.08 29.04
CA LEU A 283 1.44 1.17 30.12
C LEU A 283 0.12 0.45 29.84
N GLY A 284 -0.64 0.89 28.81
CA GLY A 284 -1.85 0.20 28.33
C GLY A 284 -2.98 0.14 29.36
N THR A 285 -2.98 1.04 30.35
CA THR A 285 -4.05 1.08 31.34
C THR A 285 -5.35 1.59 30.71
N PRO A 286 -6.51 1.02 31.07
CA PRO A 286 -7.82 1.49 30.57
C PRO A 286 -8.00 2.98 30.88
N GLY A 287 -8.23 3.78 29.84
CA GLY A 287 -8.34 5.24 29.96
C GLY A 287 -7.06 5.95 30.43
N GLY A 288 -5.91 5.28 30.48
CA GLY A 288 -4.68 5.86 31.01
C GLY A 288 -4.66 6.05 32.53
N ILE A 289 -5.64 5.48 33.27
CA ILE A 289 -5.81 5.71 34.72
C ILE A 289 -4.57 5.29 35.50
N GLY A 290 -4.11 6.17 36.38
CA GLY A 290 -2.92 6.05 37.20
C GLY A 290 -1.71 6.74 36.59
N PRO A 291 -1.10 6.21 35.55
CA PRO A 291 0.10 6.80 34.94
C PRO A 291 -0.11 8.21 34.39
N PHE A 292 -1.26 8.48 33.79
CA PHE A 292 -1.58 9.79 33.23
C PHE A 292 -1.60 10.86 34.33
N GLU A 293 -2.33 10.62 35.42
CA GLU A 293 -2.43 11.53 36.56
C GLU A 293 -1.07 11.77 37.22
N LEU A 294 -0.34 10.69 37.48
CA LEU A 294 0.97 10.77 38.14
C LEU A 294 1.98 11.62 37.38
N ILE A 295 2.08 11.42 36.07
CA ILE A 295 3.00 12.20 35.21
C ILE A 295 2.53 13.65 35.12
N LEU A 296 1.22 13.88 34.96
CA LEU A 296 0.67 15.23 34.85
C LEU A 296 0.92 16.04 36.11
N MET A 297 0.67 15.45 37.31
CA MET A 297 0.97 16.07 38.61
C MET A 297 2.47 16.29 38.84
N ALA A 298 3.32 15.33 38.43
CA ALA A 298 4.77 15.47 38.58
C ALA A 298 5.36 16.59 37.69
N MET A 299 4.76 16.82 36.52
CA MET A 299 5.21 17.85 35.58
C MET A 299 4.63 19.25 35.89
N LEU A 300 3.54 19.32 36.64
CA LEU A 300 2.83 20.55 37.02
C LEU A 300 2.67 20.64 38.53
N PRO A 301 3.79 20.71 39.33
CA PRO A 301 3.74 20.65 40.76
C PRO A 301 3.06 21.86 41.43
N ASP A 302 3.01 23.01 40.73
CA ASP A 302 2.39 24.24 41.23
C ASP A 302 0.87 24.23 41.15
N LEU A 303 0.27 23.23 40.47
CA LEU A 303 -1.18 23.12 40.29
C LEU A 303 -1.77 22.30 41.44
N PRO A 304 -2.72 22.85 42.26
CA PRO A 304 -3.35 22.11 43.36
C PRO A 304 -4.04 20.83 42.84
N ALA A 305 -4.10 19.81 43.70
CA ALA A 305 -4.61 18.50 43.31
C ALA A 305 -6.12 18.51 42.97
N GLU A 306 -6.93 19.25 43.76
CA GLU A 306 -8.36 19.26 43.63
C GLU A 306 -8.84 19.85 42.29
N PRO A 307 -8.40 21.05 41.82
CA PRO A 307 -8.70 21.56 40.48
C PRO A 307 -8.22 20.66 39.37
N MET A 308 -7.05 20.03 39.52
CA MET A 308 -6.49 19.09 38.56
C MET A 308 -7.39 17.86 38.41
N ILE A 309 -7.82 17.28 39.52
CA ILE A 309 -8.70 16.10 39.52
C ILE A 309 -10.07 16.44 38.93
N ALA A 310 -10.64 17.59 39.30
CA ALA A 310 -11.90 18.06 38.73
C ALA A 310 -11.81 18.17 37.20
N ALA A 311 -10.71 18.77 36.68
CA ALA A 311 -10.48 18.87 35.24
C ALA A 311 -10.30 17.49 34.58
N ILE A 312 -9.57 16.55 35.19
CA ILE A 312 -9.38 15.19 34.67
C ILE A 312 -10.70 14.42 34.65
N LEU A 313 -11.55 14.51 35.67
CA LEU A 313 -12.87 13.86 35.71
C LEU A 313 -13.78 14.41 34.61
N SER A 314 -13.81 15.73 34.43
CA SER A 314 -14.54 16.40 33.35
C SER A 314 -14.03 15.94 31.98
N TYR A 315 -12.72 15.88 31.80
CA TYR A 315 -12.05 15.40 30.58
C TYR A 315 -12.38 13.94 30.29
N ARG A 316 -12.38 13.07 31.29
CA ARG A 316 -12.76 11.67 31.12
C ARG A 316 -14.21 11.52 30.69
N THR A 317 -15.09 12.33 31.22
CA THR A 317 -16.49 12.33 30.82
C THR A 317 -16.65 12.79 29.37
N LEU A 318 -16.00 13.89 29.00
CA LEU A 318 -16.17 14.51 27.69
C LEU A 318 -15.36 13.82 26.59
N TYR A 319 -14.12 13.41 26.86
CA TYR A 319 -13.20 12.88 25.85
C TYR A 319 -13.21 11.35 25.75
N PHE A 320 -13.60 10.63 26.81
CA PHE A 320 -13.65 9.16 26.81
C PHE A 320 -15.10 8.65 26.84
N ALA A 321 -15.87 9.00 27.86
CA ALA A 321 -17.18 8.41 28.08
C ALA A 321 -18.20 8.81 26.96
N LEU A 322 -18.23 10.08 26.58
CA LEU A 322 -19.14 10.56 25.54
C LEU A 322 -18.85 9.92 24.17
N PRO A 323 -17.64 9.94 23.63
CA PRO A 323 -17.34 9.29 22.36
C PRO A 323 -17.51 7.76 22.40
N ALA A 324 -17.18 7.11 23.53
CA ALA A 324 -17.40 5.67 23.70
C ALA A 324 -18.89 5.32 23.70
N SER A 325 -19.75 6.14 24.30
CA SER A 325 -21.20 5.97 24.27
C SER A 325 -21.75 6.09 22.85
N VAL A 326 -21.32 7.12 22.10
CA VAL A 326 -21.69 7.29 20.69
C VAL A 326 -21.19 6.10 19.85
N ALA A 327 -19.96 5.65 20.08
CA ALA A 327 -19.41 4.48 19.40
C ALA A 327 -20.16 3.18 19.74
N GLY A 328 -20.61 3.02 21.00
CA GLY A 328 -21.47 1.92 21.42
C GLY A 328 -22.82 1.89 20.70
N LEU A 329 -23.44 3.05 20.53
CA LEU A 329 -24.67 3.19 19.73
C LEU A 329 -24.42 2.84 18.25
N LEU A 330 -23.32 3.32 17.66
CA LEU A 330 -22.93 2.96 16.30
C LEU A 330 -22.69 1.45 16.13
N LEU A 331 -22.15 0.78 17.13
CA LEU A 331 -21.98 -0.68 17.12
C LEU A 331 -23.33 -1.42 17.22
N ALA A 332 -24.26 -0.92 18.04
CA ALA A 332 -25.56 -1.54 18.25
C ALA A 332 -26.47 -1.39 17.02
N PHE A 333 -26.55 -0.20 16.44
CA PHE A 333 -27.46 0.10 15.33
C PHE A 333 -26.82 -0.04 13.94
N GLY A 334 -25.50 -0.14 13.87
CA GLY A 334 -24.74 -0.11 12.61
C GLY A 334 -24.57 1.31 12.09
N ILE A 335 -23.61 1.47 11.17
CA ILE A 335 -23.57 2.66 10.33
C ILE A 335 -24.58 2.37 9.23
N ALA A 336 -25.68 3.17 9.18
CA ALA A 336 -26.66 3.06 8.10
C ALA A 336 -25.89 3.00 6.76
N ASP A 337 -26.24 2.03 5.94
CA ASP A 337 -25.52 1.62 4.74
C ASP A 337 -24.87 2.81 4.02
N ALA A 338 -23.59 3.05 4.32
CA ALA A 338 -22.75 3.58 3.27
C ALA A 338 -22.94 2.56 2.14
N PRO A 339 -23.46 2.98 0.97
CA PRO A 339 -23.59 2.06 -0.14
C PRO A 339 -22.24 1.35 -0.19
N SER A 340 -22.24 0.07 0.08
CA SER A 340 -21.11 -0.80 -0.13
C SER A 340 -20.63 -0.31 -1.47
N GLY A 341 -19.50 0.43 -1.49
CA GLY A 341 -18.82 0.66 -2.74
C GLY A 341 -18.59 -0.76 -3.16
N ALA A 342 -19.66 -1.30 -3.75
CA ALA A 342 -19.70 -2.60 -4.31
C ALA A 342 -18.39 -2.58 -5.01
N ALA A 343 -17.46 -3.37 -4.54
CA ALA A 343 -16.35 -3.72 -5.37
C ALA A 343 -17.03 -3.74 -6.72
N ILE A 344 -16.82 -2.64 -7.53
CA ILE A 344 -17.23 -2.69 -8.92
C ILE A 344 -16.48 -3.89 -9.34
N ALA A 345 -17.25 -4.97 -9.27
CA ALA A 345 -16.72 -6.30 -9.22
C ALA A 345 -15.76 -6.34 -10.35
N ASP A 346 -14.66 -6.96 -10.18
CA ASP A 346 -13.65 -7.39 -11.13
C ASP A 346 -14.22 -8.03 -12.41
N THR A 347 -15.38 -7.60 -12.86
CA THR A 347 -16.14 -8.18 -13.95
C THR A 347 -15.64 -7.76 -15.34
N PHE A 348 -14.74 -6.78 -15.42
CA PHE A 348 -14.09 -6.46 -16.70
C PHE A 348 -12.59 -6.31 -16.49
N PHE A 349 -11.88 -7.41 -16.61
CA PHE A 349 -10.42 -7.37 -16.79
C PHE A 349 -10.16 -7.10 -18.28
N PRO A 350 -9.49 -6.00 -18.67
CA PRO A 350 -9.19 -5.78 -20.07
C PRO A 350 -8.34 -6.93 -20.60
N ASP A 351 -8.68 -7.45 -21.75
CA ASP A 351 -7.86 -8.47 -22.39
C ASP A 351 -6.47 -7.88 -22.71
N LEU A 352 -5.48 -8.27 -21.91
CA LEU A 352 -4.12 -7.78 -22.03
C LEU A 352 -3.49 -8.14 -23.39
N THR A 353 -4.04 -9.11 -24.11
CA THR A 353 -3.55 -9.51 -25.43
C THR A 353 -3.91 -8.49 -26.51
N GLN A 354 -4.96 -7.70 -26.30
CA GLN A 354 -5.40 -6.63 -27.19
C GLN A 354 -4.67 -5.30 -26.97
N ALA A 355 -3.88 -5.20 -25.90
CA ALA A 355 -3.08 -4.02 -25.64
C ALA A 355 -2.14 -3.71 -26.82
N SER A 356 -1.91 -2.42 -27.06
CA SER A 356 -0.98 -1.98 -28.10
C SER A 356 0.46 -2.44 -27.87
N ARG A 357 0.81 -2.70 -26.59
CA ARG A 357 2.12 -3.16 -26.11
C ARG A 357 1.97 -4.49 -25.40
N ALA A 358 2.69 -5.51 -25.85
CA ALA A 358 2.68 -6.83 -25.21
C ALA A 358 3.32 -6.81 -23.80
N GLU A 359 4.20 -5.85 -23.52
CA GLU A 359 4.83 -5.63 -22.19
C GLU A 359 3.82 -5.42 -21.05
N VAL A 360 2.57 -5.04 -21.35
CA VAL A 360 1.50 -4.92 -20.33
C VAL A 360 1.28 -6.22 -19.58
N GLN A 361 1.60 -7.36 -20.19
CA GLN A 361 1.50 -8.68 -19.57
C GLN A 361 2.45 -8.86 -18.36
N LEU A 362 3.36 -7.93 -18.13
CA LEU A 362 4.09 -7.76 -16.88
C LEU A 362 3.18 -7.75 -15.64
N TYR A 363 1.92 -7.38 -15.81
CA TYR A 363 0.90 -7.48 -14.76
C TYR A 363 0.83 -8.88 -14.12
N ARG A 364 1.03 -9.94 -14.92
CA ARG A 364 0.94 -11.34 -14.48
C ARG A 364 2.00 -11.75 -13.44
N GLN A 365 3.12 -11.01 -13.35
CA GLN A 365 4.12 -11.28 -12.31
C GLN A 365 3.74 -10.72 -10.93
N GLY A 366 2.60 -10.01 -10.81
CA GLY A 366 2.13 -9.39 -9.57
C GLY A 366 2.88 -8.11 -9.19
N GLY A 367 2.36 -7.40 -8.18
CA GLY A 367 2.94 -6.14 -7.70
C GLY A 367 2.52 -4.91 -8.50
N TYR A 368 1.62 -5.05 -9.45
CA TYR A 368 1.00 -3.98 -10.23
C TYR A 368 -0.49 -3.92 -9.97
N ASP A 369 -1.05 -2.74 -10.20
CA ASP A 369 -2.50 -2.51 -10.18
C ASP A 369 -2.95 -1.98 -11.53
N LEU A 370 -4.21 -2.14 -11.81
CA LEU A 370 -4.86 -1.53 -12.96
C LEU A 370 -5.62 -0.28 -12.49
N LEU A 371 -5.13 0.90 -12.86
CA LEU A 371 -5.85 2.16 -12.67
C LEU A 371 -6.97 2.22 -13.71
N ARG A 372 -8.22 2.29 -13.26
CA ARG A 372 -9.41 2.39 -14.12
C ARG A 372 -10.05 3.76 -14.00
N ASP A 373 -10.62 4.26 -15.09
CA ASP A 373 -11.62 5.31 -15.03
C ASP A 373 -13.00 4.63 -14.90
N PRO A 374 -13.77 4.91 -13.84
CA PRO A 374 -15.10 4.31 -13.65
C PRO A 374 -16.07 4.55 -14.82
N LEU A 375 -15.83 5.59 -15.60
CA LEU A 375 -16.67 6.00 -16.73
C LEU A 375 -16.19 5.45 -18.08
N ARG A 376 -15.09 4.67 -18.10
CA ARG A 376 -14.44 4.22 -19.34
C ARG A 376 -13.94 2.78 -19.22
N ALA A 377 -13.96 2.08 -20.34
CA ALA A 377 -13.36 0.74 -20.46
C ALA A 377 -11.82 0.75 -20.45
N ASP A 378 -11.20 1.93 -20.39
CA ASP A 378 -9.75 2.08 -20.42
C ASP A 378 -9.14 1.81 -19.05
N GLY A 379 -7.99 1.14 -19.06
CA GLY A 379 -7.20 0.90 -17.85
C GLY A 379 -5.73 1.27 -18.06
N TRP A 380 -5.01 1.53 -16.99
CA TRP A 380 -3.59 1.81 -17.04
C TRP A 380 -2.82 1.00 -16.01
N LEU A 381 -1.81 0.27 -16.47
CA LEU A 381 -0.95 -0.50 -15.59
C LEU A 381 -0.15 0.45 -14.70
N THR A 382 -0.27 0.30 -13.38
CA THR A 382 0.46 1.12 -12.42
C THR A 382 1.31 0.27 -11.49
N GLY A 383 2.50 0.78 -11.18
CA GLY A 383 3.43 0.19 -10.22
C GLY A 383 3.94 1.24 -9.23
N ARG A 384 4.48 0.80 -8.12
CA ARG A 384 5.04 1.68 -7.09
C ARG A 384 6.54 1.55 -7.02
N ALA A 385 7.21 2.69 -7.11
CA ALA A 385 8.65 2.81 -6.97
C ALA A 385 9.00 3.90 -5.96
N GLY A 386 9.33 3.52 -4.74
CA GLY A 386 9.64 4.47 -3.65
C GLY A 386 8.52 5.50 -3.45
N GLN A 387 8.84 6.77 -3.67
CA GLN A 387 7.91 7.90 -3.50
C GLN A 387 6.93 8.09 -4.68
N ILE A 388 6.98 7.23 -5.70
CA ILE A 388 6.32 7.47 -6.98
C ILE A 388 5.27 6.39 -7.24
N LEU A 389 4.09 6.78 -7.72
CA LEU A 389 3.13 5.92 -8.42
C LEU A 389 3.38 6.09 -9.92
N VAL A 390 3.80 5.04 -10.59
CA VAL A 390 4.20 5.07 -12.00
C VAL A 390 3.13 4.38 -12.83
N ALA A 391 2.60 5.06 -13.85
CA ALA A 391 1.88 4.40 -14.92
C ALA A 391 2.85 3.91 -15.98
N LEU A 392 2.76 2.63 -16.34
CA LEU A 392 3.64 1.97 -17.27
C LEU A 392 2.95 1.83 -18.63
N PHE A 393 3.72 2.08 -19.67
CA PHE A 393 3.31 1.96 -21.07
C PHE A 393 2.16 2.90 -21.44
N ASP A 394 1.40 2.57 -22.47
CA ASP A 394 0.17 3.28 -22.82
C ASP A 394 -1.05 2.65 -22.14
N PRO A 395 -2.17 3.37 -22.01
CA PRO A 395 -3.41 2.81 -21.51
C PRO A 395 -3.89 1.59 -22.32
N ILE A 396 -4.48 0.62 -21.63
CA ILE A 396 -5.03 -0.61 -22.18
C ILE A 396 -6.48 -0.34 -22.58
N GLY A 397 -6.90 -0.81 -23.76
CA GLY A 397 -8.27 -0.67 -24.25
C GLY A 397 -8.58 0.65 -24.95
N GLY A 398 -7.77 1.70 -24.71
CA GLY A 398 -8.01 3.05 -25.23
C GLY A 398 -7.27 3.36 -26.53
N THR A 399 -7.99 3.86 -27.52
CA THR A 399 -7.39 4.44 -28.73
C THR A 399 -6.94 5.91 -28.51
N ARG A 400 -7.29 6.51 -27.38
CA ARG A 400 -7.15 7.96 -27.11
C ARG A 400 -5.83 8.37 -26.45
N GLY A 401 -4.99 7.42 -26.06
CA GLY A 401 -3.71 7.68 -25.38
C GLY A 401 -3.85 8.02 -23.88
N ALA A 402 -2.81 8.64 -23.31
CA ALA A 402 -2.71 8.89 -21.87
C ALA A 402 -3.60 10.03 -21.35
N GLY A 403 -3.86 11.05 -22.15
CA GLY A 403 -4.50 12.30 -21.74
C GLY A 403 -5.70 12.15 -20.81
N PRO A 404 -6.72 11.34 -21.18
CA PRO A 404 -7.92 11.18 -20.37
C PRO A 404 -7.70 10.58 -18.97
N LEU A 405 -6.65 9.78 -18.78
CA LEU A 405 -6.35 9.09 -17.52
C LEU A 405 -5.34 9.83 -16.62
N LEU A 406 -4.68 10.90 -17.10
CA LEU A 406 -3.72 11.69 -16.31
C LEU A 406 -4.32 12.27 -15.01
N PRO A 407 -5.55 12.84 -15.01
CA PRO A 407 -6.18 13.30 -13.78
C PRO A 407 -6.46 12.16 -12.79
N ALA A 408 -6.86 10.98 -13.27
CA ALA A 408 -7.09 9.82 -12.44
C ALA A 408 -5.77 9.32 -11.81
N LEU A 409 -4.68 9.26 -12.56
CA LEU A 409 -3.35 8.92 -12.06
C LEU A 409 -2.88 9.92 -10.98
N SER A 410 -3.06 11.22 -11.23
CA SER A 410 -2.69 12.27 -10.27
C SER A 410 -3.50 12.14 -8.98
N ARG A 411 -4.81 11.89 -9.05
CA ARG A 411 -5.66 11.66 -7.88
C ARG A 411 -5.25 10.41 -7.10
N ALA A 412 -4.98 9.30 -7.81
CA ALA A 412 -4.54 8.05 -7.18
C ALA A 412 -3.19 8.22 -6.46
N ALA A 413 -2.22 8.85 -7.11
CA ALA A 413 -0.92 9.14 -6.51
C ALA A 413 -1.06 10.04 -5.27
N LYS A 414 -1.84 11.12 -5.36
CA LYS A 414 -2.11 12.02 -4.23
C LYS A 414 -2.80 11.29 -3.08
N ALA A 415 -3.72 10.37 -3.37
CA ALA A 415 -4.39 9.57 -2.35
C ALA A 415 -3.42 8.65 -1.58
N GLU A 416 -2.40 8.12 -2.28
CA GLU A 416 -1.35 7.29 -1.67
C GLU A 416 -0.19 8.11 -1.05
N GLY A 417 -0.22 9.44 -1.10
CA GLY A 417 0.89 10.29 -0.68
C GLY A 417 2.13 10.16 -1.56
N ARG A 418 1.95 9.85 -2.85
CA ARG A 418 3.01 9.64 -3.84
C ARG A 418 2.98 10.73 -4.92
N LEU A 419 4.10 10.86 -5.63
CA LEU A 419 4.15 11.62 -6.87
C LEU A 419 3.70 10.74 -8.04
N ALA A 420 2.98 11.32 -8.99
CA ALA A 420 2.60 10.62 -10.21
C ALA A 420 3.73 10.69 -11.25
N ALA A 421 3.98 9.59 -11.93
CA ALA A 421 4.94 9.52 -13.03
C ALA A 421 4.46 8.59 -14.15
N LEU A 422 5.03 8.76 -15.33
CA LEU A 422 4.81 7.95 -16.52
C LEU A 422 6.12 7.30 -16.93
N TYR A 423 6.08 6.06 -17.42
CA TYR A 423 7.27 5.35 -17.85
C TYR A 423 7.02 4.53 -19.10
N LYS A 424 7.92 4.63 -20.09
CA LYS A 424 7.85 3.95 -21.39
C LYS A 424 6.55 4.23 -22.17
N ILE A 425 6.05 5.45 -22.13
CA ILE A 425 4.88 5.87 -22.91
C ILE A 425 5.25 6.11 -24.37
N SER A 426 4.29 5.97 -25.28
CA SER A 426 4.44 6.29 -26.69
C SER A 426 4.61 7.79 -26.95
N ALA A 427 5.07 8.16 -28.13
CA ALA A 427 5.16 9.56 -28.56
C ALA A 427 3.82 10.29 -28.47
N ARG A 428 2.71 9.60 -28.79
CA ARG A 428 1.35 10.15 -28.69
C ARG A 428 1.01 10.51 -27.24
N SER A 429 1.18 9.56 -26.33
CA SER A 429 0.95 9.79 -24.89
C SER A 429 1.90 10.84 -24.31
N ALA A 430 3.13 10.92 -24.84
CA ALA A 430 4.11 11.94 -24.46
C ALA A 430 3.66 13.35 -24.85
N VAL A 431 3.10 13.54 -26.04
CA VAL A 431 2.54 14.83 -26.49
C VAL A 431 1.38 15.23 -25.60
N GLN A 432 0.41 14.36 -25.38
CA GLN A 432 -0.74 14.61 -24.51
C GLN A 432 -0.33 14.95 -23.07
N SER A 433 0.70 14.27 -22.57
CA SER A 433 1.22 14.56 -21.23
C SER A 433 1.87 15.95 -21.16
N ARG A 434 2.59 16.37 -22.21
CA ARG A 434 3.13 17.74 -22.31
C ARG A 434 2.04 18.80 -22.34
N GLU A 435 1.01 18.58 -23.15
CA GLU A 435 -0.16 19.46 -23.23
C GLU A 435 -0.87 19.60 -21.89
N ALA A 436 -0.87 18.53 -21.08
CA ALA A 436 -1.38 18.54 -19.72
C ALA A 436 -0.40 19.09 -18.67
N GLY A 437 0.71 19.71 -19.08
CA GLY A 437 1.69 20.34 -18.19
C GLY A 437 2.73 19.40 -17.56
N TRP A 438 2.86 18.15 -18.05
CA TRP A 438 3.85 17.22 -17.52
C TRP A 438 5.23 17.43 -18.17
N CYS A 439 6.28 17.29 -17.37
CA CYS A 439 7.65 17.26 -17.89
C CYS A 439 7.93 15.89 -18.54
N VAL A 440 8.17 15.89 -19.84
CA VAL A 440 8.41 14.67 -20.63
C VAL A 440 9.84 14.67 -21.16
N ARG A 441 10.58 13.59 -20.92
CA ARG A 441 11.95 13.41 -21.39
C ARG A 441 12.13 12.04 -22.05
N PRO A 442 12.90 11.94 -23.15
CA PRO A 442 13.28 10.66 -23.71
C PRO A 442 14.26 9.97 -22.73
N ILE A 443 14.02 8.69 -22.43
CA ILE A 443 14.83 7.90 -21.49
C ILE A 443 15.52 6.71 -22.14
N ALA A 444 14.99 6.20 -23.27
CA ALA A 444 15.47 5.01 -23.94
C ALA A 444 15.05 5.01 -25.42
N VAL A 445 15.71 4.19 -26.21
CA VAL A 445 15.29 3.84 -27.58
C VAL A 445 14.76 2.41 -27.57
N GLU A 446 13.64 2.19 -28.20
CA GLU A 446 13.09 0.86 -28.39
C GLU A 446 13.51 0.31 -29.75
N TYR A 447 14.05 -0.91 -29.74
CA TYR A 447 14.42 -1.64 -30.95
C TYR A 447 13.30 -2.60 -31.33
N TRP A 448 12.75 -2.43 -32.51
CA TRP A 448 11.70 -3.31 -33.02
C TRP A 448 11.86 -3.57 -34.53
N LEU A 449 11.25 -4.62 -35.01
CA LEU A 449 11.25 -4.98 -36.42
C LEU A 449 9.88 -5.53 -36.84
N THR A 450 9.64 -5.53 -38.16
CA THR A 450 8.51 -6.22 -38.78
C THR A 450 8.92 -7.64 -39.12
N PRO A 451 8.34 -8.68 -38.49
CA PRO A 451 8.78 -10.06 -38.67
C PRO A 451 8.63 -10.56 -40.11
N ALA A 452 7.51 -10.25 -40.77
CA ALA A 452 7.20 -10.71 -42.13
C ALA A 452 8.24 -10.33 -43.21
N GLY A 453 8.98 -9.23 -42.98
CA GLY A 453 10.04 -8.79 -43.90
C GLY A 453 11.44 -9.21 -43.51
N PHE A 454 11.57 -9.99 -42.42
CA PHE A 454 12.88 -10.37 -41.92
C PHE A 454 13.47 -11.53 -42.73
N THR A 455 14.69 -11.35 -43.16
CA THR A 455 15.55 -12.44 -43.72
C THR A 455 16.98 -12.26 -43.22
N PRO A 456 17.68 -13.31 -42.80
CA PRO A 456 19.10 -13.22 -42.47
C PRO A 456 20.00 -13.02 -43.72
N ALA A 457 19.42 -13.08 -44.92
CA ALA A 457 20.15 -12.86 -46.16
C ALA A 457 20.52 -11.37 -46.36
N GLY A 458 21.44 -11.11 -47.31
CA GLY A 458 21.88 -9.77 -47.68
C GLY A 458 23.20 -9.32 -47.02
N PRO A 459 23.91 -8.37 -47.64
CA PRO A 459 25.23 -7.94 -47.20
C PRO A 459 25.25 -7.26 -45.83
N SER A 460 24.23 -6.46 -45.49
CA SER A 460 24.10 -5.80 -44.21
C SER A 460 23.96 -6.73 -42.98
N ARG A 461 23.64 -8.00 -43.21
CA ARG A 461 23.47 -9.03 -42.15
C ARG A 461 24.57 -10.11 -42.16
N ALA A 462 25.70 -9.85 -42.78
CA ALA A 462 26.81 -10.77 -42.82
C ALA A 462 27.33 -11.20 -41.43
N THR A 463 27.37 -10.25 -40.48
CA THR A 463 27.75 -10.52 -39.11
C THR A 463 26.75 -11.44 -38.40
N LEU A 464 25.44 -11.22 -38.59
CA LEU A 464 24.39 -12.09 -38.05
C LEU A 464 24.56 -13.52 -38.61
N ARG A 465 24.70 -13.68 -39.91
CA ARG A 465 24.91 -15.01 -40.53
C ARG A 465 26.14 -15.71 -40.02
N ARG A 466 27.26 -14.98 -39.82
CA ARG A 466 28.47 -15.54 -39.24
C ARG A 466 28.21 -16.08 -37.84
N LYS A 467 27.52 -15.31 -36.98
CA LYS A 467 27.18 -15.72 -35.62
C LYS A 467 26.24 -16.93 -35.59
N LEU A 468 25.21 -16.96 -36.44
CA LEU A 468 24.30 -18.11 -36.55
C LEU A 468 25.05 -19.38 -37.00
N ARG A 469 25.96 -19.27 -38.01
CA ARG A 469 26.76 -20.39 -38.45
C ARG A 469 27.73 -20.89 -37.36
N HIS A 470 28.32 -19.99 -36.60
CA HIS A 470 29.20 -20.34 -35.49
C HIS A 470 28.43 -21.09 -34.40
N ALA A 471 27.26 -20.62 -34.01
CA ALA A 471 26.40 -21.32 -33.05
C ALA A 471 25.98 -22.71 -33.55
N ALA A 472 25.54 -22.81 -34.81
CA ALA A 472 25.13 -24.07 -35.42
C ALA A 472 26.31 -25.07 -35.50
N ALA A 473 27.51 -24.61 -35.89
CA ALA A 473 28.74 -25.43 -35.93
C ALA A 473 29.14 -25.93 -34.54
N ALA A 474 28.86 -25.18 -33.50
CA ALA A 474 29.09 -25.59 -32.11
C ALA A 474 27.96 -26.49 -31.54
N GLY A 475 27.01 -26.93 -32.37
CA GLY A 475 25.92 -27.83 -31.97
C GLY A 475 24.77 -27.18 -31.22
N ILE A 476 24.59 -25.85 -31.32
CA ILE A 476 23.45 -25.17 -30.74
C ILE A 476 22.16 -25.51 -31.51
N THR A 477 21.17 -26.05 -30.79
CA THR A 477 19.83 -26.27 -31.30
C THR A 477 18.81 -25.44 -30.50
N VAL A 478 17.70 -25.04 -31.10
CA VAL A 478 16.68 -24.20 -30.48
C VAL A 478 15.32 -24.89 -30.51
N THR A 479 14.71 -25.02 -29.34
CA THR A 479 13.30 -25.45 -29.21
C THR A 479 12.43 -24.27 -28.84
N ALA A 480 11.19 -24.25 -29.36
CA ALA A 480 10.20 -23.22 -29.10
C ALA A 480 8.99 -23.84 -28.38
N HIS A 481 8.53 -23.17 -27.33
CA HIS A 481 7.41 -23.61 -26.50
C HIS A 481 6.34 -22.51 -26.45
N ALA A 482 5.11 -22.88 -26.76
CA ALA A 482 3.96 -21.97 -26.73
C ALA A 482 3.51 -21.71 -25.28
N PRO A 483 2.83 -20.59 -24.98
CA PRO A 483 2.23 -20.35 -23.66
C PRO A 483 1.27 -21.49 -23.29
N GLY A 484 1.31 -21.90 -22.03
CA GLY A 484 0.47 -22.98 -21.50
C GLY A 484 1.00 -24.41 -21.70
N THR A 485 2.08 -24.61 -22.46
CA THR A 485 2.75 -25.94 -22.61
C THR A 485 3.85 -26.10 -21.57
N ILE A 486 3.47 -26.17 -20.29
CA ILE A 486 4.41 -25.99 -19.16
C ILE A 486 4.94 -27.31 -18.62
N ASP A 487 4.13 -28.37 -18.72
CA ASP A 487 4.38 -29.59 -17.94
C ASP A 487 5.66 -30.34 -18.36
N ASP A 488 6.13 -30.13 -19.61
CA ASP A 488 7.32 -30.76 -20.16
C ASP A 488 8.59 -29.89 -20.13
N LEU A 489 8.54 -28.71 -19.50
CA LEU A 489 9.69 -27.80 -19.49
C LEU A 489 10.72 -28.15 -18.40
N PRO A 490 12.03 -28.10 -18.69
CA PRO A 490 13.09 -28.38 -17.73
C PRO A 490 13.28 -27.22 -16.75
N TRP A 491 12.28 -26.91 -15.94
CA TRP A 491 12.25 -25.76 -15.04
C TRP A 491 13.49 -25.65 -14.13
N ALA A 492 14.01 -26.79 -13.64
CA ALA A 492 15.22 -26.81 -12.83
C ALA A 492 16.44 -26.27 -13.61
N SER A 493 16.55 -26.59 -14.91
CA SER A 493 17.64 -26.10 -15.75
C SER A 493 17.46 -24.63 -16.12
N VAL A 494 16.21 -24.19 -16.38
CA VAL A 494 15.89 -22.76 -16.63
C VAL A 494 16.18 -21.93 -15.38
N ALA A 495 15.81 -22.43 -14.19
CA ALA A 495 16.10 -21.79 -12.90
C ALA A 495 17.61 -21.63 -12.68
N ARG A 496 18.39 -22.67 -12.90
CA ARG A 496 19.85 -22.63 -12.78
C ARG A 496 20.48 -21.53 -13.64
N ILE A 497 20.03 -21.38 -14.90
CA ILE A 497 20.50 -20.30 -15.79
C ILE A 497 20.08 -18.94 -15.27
N ALA A 498 18.86 -18.83 -14.76
CA ALA A 498 18.33 -17.59 -14.20
C ALA A 498 19.09 -17.14 -12.96
N ASP A 499 19.40 -18.07 -12.05
CA ASP A 499 20.16 -17.82 -10.82
C ASP A 499 21.60 -17.46 -11.11
N HIS A 500 22.24 -18.19 -12.05
CA HIS A 500 23.59 -17.86 -12.51
C HIS A 500 23.67 -16.42 -13.06
N TRP A 501 22.70 -16.03 -13.87
CA TRP A 501 22.62 -14.68 -14.41
C TRP A 501 22.38 -13.62 -13.31
N ALA A 502 21.51 -13.91 -12.32
CA ALA A 502 21.18 -13.02 -11.23
C ALA A 502 22.37 -12.80 -10.28
N ALA A 503 23.13 -13.84 -9.97
CA ALA A 503 24.32 -13.78 -9.11
C ALA A 503 25.38 -12.81 -9.64
N ARG A 504 25.53 -12.69 -10.96
CA ARG A 504 26.52 -11.80 -11.60
C ARG A 504 26.09 -10.32 -11.68
N ARG A 505 24.83 -10.01 -11.45
CA ARG A 505 24.26 -8.66 -11.66
C ARG A 505 23.65 -8.02 -10.41
N SER A 506 24.06 -8.46 -9.22
CA SER A 506 23.51 -7.95 -7.94
C SER A 506 21.99 -8.17 -7.80
N GLY A 507 21.47 -9.24 -8.41
CA GLY A 507 20.07 -9.63 -8.33
C GLY A 507 19.26 -9.35 -9.62
N ALA A 508 18.05 -9.89 -9.66
CA ALA A 508 17.10 -9.65 -10.75
C ALA A 508 16.56 -8.23 -10.67
N LEU A 509 16.68 -7.47 -11.76
CA LEU A 509 16.04 -6.16 -11.90
C LEU A 509 14.53 -6.39 -12.00
N GLY A 510 13.77 -5.73 -11.17
CA GLY A 510 12.30 -5.74 -11.20
C GLY A 510 11.73 -4.48 -11.85
N PHE A 511 10.49 -4.15 -11.49
CA PHE A 511 9.72 -2.99 -11.91
C PHE A 511 9.28 -3.01 -13.37
N SER A 512 10.04 -2.66 -14.38
CA SER A 512 9.65 -2.67 -15.79
C SER A 512 10.25 -3.83 -16.57
N MET A 513 10.80 -4.82 -15.87
CA MET A 513 11.42 -6.02 -16.43
C MET A 513 10.86 -7.26 -15.75
N GLY A 514 10.72 -8.34 -16.50
CA GLY A 514 10.30 -9.62 -15.96
C GLY A 514 11.27 -10.17 -14.92
N ARG A 515 10.72 -10.92 -13.97
CA ARG A 515 11.47 -11.73 -13.00
C ARG A 515 11.38 -13.19 -13.42
N PHE A 516 12.41 -13.95 -13.13
CA PHE A 516 12.29 -15.39 -13.28
C PHE A 516 11.33 -15.93 -12.22
N GLU A 517 10.18 -16.41 -12.69
CA GLU A 517 9.18 -17.11 -11.90
C GLU A 517 8.45 -18.08 -12.83
N PRO A 518 8.46 -19.40 -12.56
CA PRO A 518 7.91 -20.41 -13.47
C PRO A 518 6.48 -20.12 -13.91
N THR A 519 5.59 -19.79 -12.96
CA THR A 519 4.17 -19.47 -13.23
C THR A 519 3.99 -18.26 -14.13
N TYR A 520 4.84 -17.24 -13.98
CA TYR A 520 4.82 -16.06 -14.85
C TYR A 520 5.34 -16.37 -16.26
N LEU A 521 6.44 -17.13 -16.36
CA LEU A 521 7.03 -17.52 -17.65
C LEU A 521 6.15 -18.51 -18.42
N ALA A 522 5.38 -19.30 -17.72
CA ALA A 522 4.42 -20.23 -18.30
C ALA A 522 3.37 -19.55 -19.20
N GLY A 523 3.05 -18.29 -18.92
CA GLY A 523 2.19 -17.45 -19.76
C GLY A 523 2.88 -16.80 -20.96
N GLN A 524 4.17 -17.09 -21.19
CA GLN A 524 4.99 -16.51 -22.24
C GLN A 524 5.42 -17.56 -23.26
N ARG A 525 5.83 -17.13 -24.44
CA ARG A 525 6.53 -17.99 -25.39
C ARG A 525 7.99 -18.12 -25.00
N LEU A 526 8.48 -19.34 -24.87
CA LEU A 526 9.84 -19.66 -24.45
C LEU A 526 10.62 -20.25 -25.60
N TYR A 527 11.87 -19.81 -25.73
CA TYR A 527 12.87 -20.35 -26.64
C TYR A 527 14.04 -20.85 -25.81
N LEU A 528 14.39 -22.11 -25.98
CA LEU A 528 15.43 -22.80 -25.23
C LEU A 528 16.59 -23.17 -26.14
N ALA A 529 17.82 -22.81 -25.76
CA ALA A 529 19.05 -23.17 -26.51
C ALA A 529 19.73 -24.37 -25.84
N TRP A 530 19.95 -25.39 -26.60
CA TRP A 530 20.56 -26.63 -26.19
C TRP A 530 21.94 -26.82 -26.84
N MET A 531 22.90 -27.37 -26.11
CA MET A 531 24.22 -27.77 -26.57
C MET A 531 24.59 -29.11 -25.96
N GLY A 532 24.83 -30.14 -26.78
CA GLY A 532 25.14 -31.49 -26.28
C GLY A 532 24.08 -32.05 -25.31
N GLY A 533 22.80 -31.79 -25.54
CA GLY A 533 21.69 -32.23 -24.66
C GLY A 533 21.51 -31.40 -23.38
N GLN A 534 22.38 -30.42 -23.11
CA GLN A 534 22.27 -29.55 -21.96
C GLN A 534 21.64 -28.20 -22.34
N LEU A 535 20.74 -27.67 -21.49
CA LEU A 535 20.19 -26.34 -21.63
C LEU A 535 21.25 -25.30 -21.24
N VAL A 536 21.58 -24.40 -22.18
CA VAL A 536 22.64 -23.38 -22.03
C VAL A 536 22.15 -21.95 -22.08
N GLY A 537 20.90 -21.71 -22.55
CA GLY A 537 20.32 -20.37 -22.59
C GLY A 537 18.83 -20.41 -22.89
N PHE A 538 18.15 -19.31 -22.58
CA PHE A 538 16.74 -19.14 -22.92
C PHE A 538 16.40 -17.68 -23.21
N ALA A 539 15.34 -17.49 -23.99
CA ALA A 539 14.68 -16.21 -24.19
C ALA A 539 13.16 -16.36 -24.01
N SER A 540 12.51 -15.37 -23.41
CA SER A 540 11.06 -15.36 -23.25
C SER A 540 10.44 -14.12 -23.90
N PHE A 541 9.24 -14.29 -24.46
CA PHE A 541 8.50 -13.23 -25.15
C PHE A 541 7.07 -13.15 -24.64
N HIS A 542 6.64 -11.93 -24.31
CA HIS A 542 5.24 -11.62 -24.17
C HIS A 542 4.55 -11.69 -25.54
N GLN A 543 3.41 -12.33 -25.60
CA GLN A 543 2.59 -12.45 -26.80
C GLN A 543 1.35 -11.55 -26.73
N GLY A 544 1.27 -10.54 -27.60
CA GLY A 544 0.06 -9.79 -27.89
C GLY A 544 -0.44 -10.09 -29.31
N GLN A 545 -1.66 -9.69 -29.62
CA GLN A 545 -2.22 -9.86 -30.98
C GLN A 545 -1.46 -9.06 -32.05
N ARG A 546 -0.91 -7.92 -31.68
CA ARG A 546 -0.23 -7.00 -32.61
C ARG A 546 1.28 -6.97 -32.45
N GLU A 547 1.77 -7.32 -31.26
CA GLU A 547 3.17 -7.21 -30.90
C GLU A 547 3.61 -8.40 -30.06
N TRP A 548 4.81 -8.91 -30.32
CA TRP A 548 5.57 -9.73 -29.39
C TRP A 548 6.73 -8.92 -28.84
N THR A 549 7.01 -9.05 -27.56
CA THR A 549 8.09 -8.29 -26.89
C THR A 549 8.98 -9.19 -26.09
N LEU A 550 10.28 -9.07 -26.30
CA LEU A 550 11.31 -9.75 -25.51
C LEU A 550 11.21 -9.31 -24.04
N ASP A 551 11.13 -10.27 -23.13
CA ASP A 551 11.10 -10.04 -21.68
C ASP A 551 12.42 -10.48 -21.04
N LEU A 552 12.71 -11.76 -21.02
CA LEU A 552 13.95 -12.29 -20.46
C LEU A 552 14.85 -12.89 -21.54
N MET A 553 16.15 -12.64 -21.40
CA MET A 553 17.21 -13.23 -22.25
C MET A 553 18.40 -13.56 -21.36
N ARG A 554 18.68 -14.86 -21.16
CA ARG A 554 19.69 -15.34 -20.21
C ARG A 554 20.44 -16.55 -20.76
N GLN A 555 21.75 -16.61 -20.50
CA GLN A 555 22.62 -17.74 -20.89
C GLN A 555 23.67 -17.98 -19.82
N LEU A 556 24.26 -19.17 -19.83
CA LEU A 556 25.45 -19.52 -19.06
C LEU A 556 26.71 -18.84 -19.64
N ASP A 557 27.79 -18.87 -18.90
CA ASP A 557 29.10 -18.42 -19.40
C ASP A 557 29.73 -19.45 -20.33
N GLY A 558 30.63 -18.99 -21.23
CA GLY A 558 31.33 -19.84 -22.16
C GLY A 558 30.47 -20.40 -23.30
N VAL A 559 29.20 -19.99 -23.40
CA VAL A 559 28.31 -20.42 -24.50
C VAL A 559 28.78 -19.80 -25.82
N PRO A 560 28.74 -20.54 -26.94
CA PRO A 560 29.18 -20.05 -28.24
C PRO A 560 28.55 -18.74 -28.68
N ASP A 561 29.33 -17.83 -29.26
CA ASP A 561 28.81 -16.57 -29.82
C ASP A 561 27.77 -16.89 -30.92
N GLY A 562 26.65 -16.23 -30.83
CA GLY A 562 25.51 -16.48 -31.73
C GLY A 562 24.34 -17.24 -31.09
N THR A 563 24.51 -17.87 -29.93
CA THR A 563 23.44 -18.60 -29.24
C THR A 563 22.21 -17.74 -29.00
N MET A 564 22.37 -16.54 -28.41
CA MET A 564 21.26 -15.64 -28.21
C MET A 564 20.65 -15.14 -29.54
N HIS A 565 21.49 -14.98 -30.59
CA HIS A 565 21.00 -14.60 -31.90
C HIS A 565 20.13 -15.70 -32.51
N SER A 566 20.46 -16.97 -32.30
CA SER A 566 19.65 -18.11 -32.75
C SER A 566 18.26 -18.13 -32.08
N LEU A 567 18.18 -17.86 -30.78
CA LEU A 567 16.90 -17.75 -30.06
C LEU A 567 16.05 -16.61 -30.63
N ILE A 568 16.65 -15.44 -30.85
CA ILE A 568 15.93 -14.25 -31.37
C ILE A 568 15.48 -14.47 -32.81
N VAL A 569 16.34 -15.04 -33.69
CA VAL A 569 15.96 -15.33 -35.07
C VAL A 569 14.81 -16.32 -35.13
N ARG A 570 14.85 -17.38 -34.33
CA ARG A 570 13.73 -18.32 -34.23
C ARG A 570 12.43 -17.64 -33.75
N ALA A 571 12.52 -16.73 -32.79
CA ALA A 571 11.36 -15.95 -32.33
C ALA A 571 10.80 -15.04 -33.45
N ILE A 572 11.66 -14.46 -34.27
CA ILE A 572 11.26 -13.64 -35.42
C ILE A 572 10.53 -14.50 -36.47
N GLU A 573 11.06 -15.69 -36.79
CA GLU A 573 10.45 -16.63 -37.72
C GLU A 573 9.08 -17.09 -37.26
N ASP A 574 8.95 -17.47 -35.99
CA ASP A 574 7.67 -17.87 -35.41
C ASP A 574 6.67 -16.69 -35.37
N ALA A 575 7.14 -15.47 -35.09
CA ALA A 575 6.29 -14.26 -35.10
C ALA A 575 5.83 -13.93 -36.53
N ALA A 576 6.67 -14.15 -37.56
CA ALA A 576 6.31 -14.01 -38.95
C ALA A 576 5.24 -15.05 -39.36
N ALA A 577 5.42 -16.31 -38.97
CA ALA A 577 4.44 -17.38 -39.19
C ALA A 577 3.09 -17.09 -38.53
N ALA A 578 3.11 -16.46 -37.34
CA ALA A 578 1.92 -16.02 -36.63
C ALA A 578 1.34 -14.68 -37.13
N SER A 579 1.87 -14.12 -38.25
CA SER A 579 1.44 -12.84 -38.82
C SER A 579 1.47 -11.66 -37.87
N VAL A 580 2.38 -11.67 -36.91
CA VAL A 580 2.56 -10.59 -35.94
C VAL A 580 3.16 -9.37 -36.65
N LYS A 581 2.56 -8.20 -36.42
CA LYS A 581 2.98 -6.98 -37.12
C LYS A 581 4.29 -6.40 -36.60
N ARG A 582 4.60 -6.61 -35.33
CA ARG A 582 5.75 -6.00 -34.67
C ARG A 582 6.39 -6.97 -33.68
N LEU A 583 7.70 -7.09 -33.70
CA LEU A 583 8.47 -7.77 -32.67
C LEU A 583 9.43 -6.76 -32.04
N SER A 584 9.30 -6.54 -30.75
CA SER A 584 10.14 -5.64 -29.96
C SER A 584 11.25 -6.42 -29.27
N LEU A 585 12.47 -5.93 -29.37
CA LEU A 585 13.65 -6.44 -28.64
C LEU A 585 13.87 -5.66 -27.32
N ALA A 586 12.81 -5.04 -26.80
CA ALA A 586 12.81 -4.16 -25.65
C ALA A 586 13.59 -2.85 -25.86
N ALA A 587 13.68 -2.05 -24.80
CA ALA A 587 14.31 -0.75 -24.84
C ALA A 587 15.76 -0.80 -24.41
N GLY A 588 16.64 -0.13 -25.15
CA GLY A 588 18.05 0.09 -24.83
C GLY A 588 18.33 1.54 -24.42
N PRO A 589 19.52 1.81 -23.85
CA PRO A 589 19.95 3.16 -23.50
C PRO A 589 19.95 4.07 -24.74
N LEU A 590 19.70 5.37 -24.53
CA LEU A 590 19.81 6.37 -25.59
C LEU A 590 21.23 6.42 -26.15
N PRO A 591 21.41 6.40 -27.49
CA PRO A 591 22.70 6.64 -28.11
C PRO A 591 23.24 8.03 -27.70
N GLY A 592 24.52 8.13 -27.34
CA GLY A 592 25.15 9.37 -26.91
C GLY A 592 24.98 9.76 -25.44
N TRP A 593 24.25 8.99 -24.65
CA TRP A 593 24.34 9.05 -23.20
C TRP A 593 25.62 8.30 -22.79
N GLY A 594 26.73 9.02 -22.78
CA GLY A 594 28.01 8.43 -22.41
C GLY A 594 27.99 7.75 -21.05
N VAL A 595 28.85 6.76 -20.88
CA VAL A 595 28.99 5.92 -19.66
C VAL A 595 29.10 6.76 -18.38
N ALA A 596 29.70 7.95 -18.43
CA ALA A 596 29.81 8.87 -17.29
C ALA A 596 28.48 9.49 -16.83
N ARG A 597 27.49 9.67 -17.72
CA ARG A 597 26.14 10.10 -17.32
C ARG A 597 25.31 8.92 -16.80
N LEU A 598 25.53 7.74 -17.36
CA LEU A 598 24.95 6.48 -16.85
C LEU A 598 25.55 6.10 -15.49
N GLU A 599 26.82 6.46 -15.20
CA GLU A 599 27.42 6.21 -13.89
C GLU A 599 26.86 7.14 -12.80
N ARG A 600 26.53 8.40 -13.08
CA ARG A 600 25.76 9.24 -12.15
C ARG A 600 24.35 8.68 -11.91
N PHE A 601 23.70 8.16 -12.93
CA PHE A 601 22.43 7.43 -12.79
C PHE A 601 22.64 6.04 -12.17
N ARG A 602 23.77 5.37 -12.39
CA ARG A 602 24.16 4.12 -11.71
C ARG A 602 24.46 4.33 -10.24
N PHE A 603 25.03 5.47 -9.86
CA PHE A 603 25.23 5.81 -8.44
C PHE A 603 23.87 5.92 -7.71
N TRP A 604 22.90 6.59 -8.31
CA TRP A 604 21.50 6.59 -7.83
C TRP A 604 20.84 5.20 -7.91
N ARG A 605 21.18 4.40 -8.91
CA ARG A 605 20.62 3.07 -9.15
C ARG A 605 21.22 1.99 -8.27
N LYS A 606 22.51 2.08 -7.93
CA LYS A 606 23.19 1.12 -7.04
C LYS A 606 22.65 1.18 -5.61
N HIS A 607 22.15 2.33 -5.19
CA HIS A 607 21.60 2.54 -3.85
C HIS A 607 20.08 2.51 -3.76
N SER A 608 19.35 2.59 -4.88
CA SER A 608 17.87 2.59 -4.89
C SER A 608 17.21 1.27 -5.29
N LEU A 609 17.99 0.26 -5.73
CA LEU A 609 17.49 -1.01 -6.25
C LEU A 609 18.24 -2.25 -5.71
N SER A 610 19.15 -2.07 -4.75
CA SER A 610 19.76 -3.18 -4.00
C SER A 610 18.90 -3.59 -2.80
#